data_0d092d3339cbc5e640c95e90055a374d
#
_entry.id   0d092d3339cbc5e640c95e90055a374d
#
_cell.length_a   1.000
_cell.length_b   1.000
_cell.length_c   1.000
_cell.angle_alpha   90.00
_cell.angle_beta   90.00
_cell.angle_gamma   90.00
#
_symmetry.space_group_name_H-M   'P 1'
#
loop_
_entity.id
_entity.type
_entity.pdbx_description
1 polymer ?
#
loop_
_entity_poly.entity_id
_entity_poly.type
_entity_poly.pdbx_seq_one_letter_code
_entity_poly.pdbx_strand_id
1 'polypeptide(L)'
;MRTVYRIFIIVISFSFFCSCNEPVVTKQEKEKADSLSIKLNSPELKALNAQLLSDPSNPDLYNKRSQLYIQYKQFEEAVGDAKRAIRLDSSVATYFITLADVYFAQNKTRQTKEVLERTAVKFPESTEALMKLSELYFIVKQYQQAIETINKALKINENIARAYYLKGSIYRESGDTSKAISSLETAVEQDNSFTDAYYDLGIIYAARKNPLAFDYFNNALRSNGTYMDASYAKAKLMQDMGKYDEAITEYQALLTKDKNYNQANYNIGAIYLDVKKDYTKAIEYFTKAIELNGEWPAAYFARGYSYAKLGDKEQASNDYKKCLSIDANFSEATIGLRELN
;
A
#
# COMPACT_ATOMS: atom_id res chain seq x y z
N MET A 1 -46.61 -55.92 -52.38
CA MET A 1 -47.04 -56.05 -51.01
C MET A 1 -46.64 -54.78 -50.27
N ARG A 2 -47.59 -53.90 -49.91
CA ARG A 2 -47.36 -52.62 -49.30
C ARG A 2 -47.68 -52.76 -47.79
N THR A 3 -46.69 -52.55 -46.96
CA THR A 3 -46.87 -52.51 -45.48
C THR A 3 -46.93 -51.07 -45.03
N VAL A 4 -48.09 -50.69 -44.50
CA VAL A 4 -48.39 -49.33 -44.00
C VAL A 4 -47.95 -49.26 -42.54
N TYR A 5 -46.99 -48.38 -42.22
CA TYR A 5 -46.67 -48.03 -40.84
C TYR A 5 -47.54 -46.87 -40.38
N ARG A 6 -48.33 -47.13 -39.35
CA ARG A 6 -49.05 -46.09 -38.61
C ARG A 6 -48.11 -45.40 -37.63
N ILE A 7 -47.93 -44.10 -37.80
CA ILE A 7 -47.23 -43.25 -36.85
C ILE A 7 -48.21 -42.77 -35.80
N PHE A 8 -47.97 -43.17 -34.55
CA PHE A 8 -48.65 -42.63 -33.38
C PHE A 8 -47.98 -41.31 -32.99
N ILE A 9 -48.67 -40.18 -33.14
CA ILE A 9 -48.23 -38.88 -32.62
C ILE A 9 -48.69 -38.78 -31.17
N ILE A 10 -47.70 -38.89 -30.25
CA ILE A 10 -47.89 -38.55 -28.84
C ILE A 10 -47.67 -37.04 -28.69
N VAL A 11 -48.71 -36.28 -28.45
CA VAL A 11 -48.62 -34.87 -28.08
C VAL A 11 -48.28 -34.82 -26.61
N ILE A 12 -46.98 -34.55 -26.31
CA ILE A 12 -46.53 -34.23 -24.97
C ILE A 12 -46.67 -32.70 -24.82
N SER A 13 -47.67 -32.27 -24.05
CA SER A 13 -47.82 -30.90 -23.64
C SER A 13 -46.71 -30.58 -22.63
N PHE A 14 -45.65 -29.91 -23.07
CA PHE A 14 -44.66 -29.31 -22.15
C PHE A 14 -45.24 -28.00 -21.61
N SER A 15 -45.73 -28.08 -20.38
CA SER A 15 -45.99 -26.88 -19.59
C SER A 15 -44.65 -26.26 -19.17
N PHE A 16 -44.23 -25.19 -19.87
CA PHE A 16 -43.13 -24.35 -19.43
C PHE A 16 -43.55 -23.61 -18.15
N PHE A 17 -43.16 -24.14 -16.99
CA PHE A 17 -43.08 -23.34 -15.78
C PHE A 17 -41.82 -22.45 -15.93
N CYS A 18 -42.03 -21.21 -16.36
CA CYS A 18 -41.06 -20.16 -16.27
C CYS A 18 -40.90 -19.79 -14.80
N SER A 19 -40.05 -20.52 -14.08
CA SER A 19 -39.60 -20.10 -12.75
C SER A 19 -38.65 -18.93 -12.97
N CYS A 20 -39.16 -17.72 -12.76
CA CYS A 20 -38.28 -16.55 -12.59
C CYS A 20 -37.50 -16.73 -11.29
N ASN A 21 -36.40 -17.42 -11.34
CA ASN A 21 -35.37 -17.32 -10.30
C ASN A 21 -34.74 -15.93 -10.43
N GLU A 22 -35.20 -15.00 -9.60
CA GLU A 22 -34.43 -13.79 -9.37
C GLU A 22 -33.02 -14.22 -8.89
N PRO A 23 -31.93 -13.64 -9.46
CA PRO A 23 -30.58 -13.97 -9.04
C PRO A 23 -30.47 -13.67 -7.53
N VAL A 24 -30.07 -14.68 -6.76
CA VAL A 24 -29.83 -14.50 -5.30
C VAL A 24 -28.64 -13.58 -5.14
N VAL A 25 -28.90 -12.30 -4.92
CA VAL A 25 -27.88 -11.29 -4.63
C VAL A 25 -27.28 -11.61 -3.28
N THR A 26 -25.97 -11.86 -3.25
CA THR A 26 -25.26 -12.18 -2.01
C THR A 26 -25.26 -10.98 -1.06
N LYS A 27 -25.12 -11.24 0.26
CA LYS A 27 -25.05 -10.18 1.27
C LYS A 27 -23.95 -9.16 0.95
N GLN A 28 -22.81 -9.62 0.44
CA GLN A 28 -21.68 -8.77 0.01
C GLN A 28 -22.02 -7.89 -1.21
N GLU A 29 -22.76 -8.42 -2.17
CA GLU A 29 -23.20 -7.64 -3.33
C GLU A 29 -24.21 -6.57 -2.94
N LYS A 30 -25.08 -6.87 -1.98
CA LYS A 30 -26.05 -5.91 -1.45
C LYS A 30 -25.37 -4.79 -0.65
N GLU A 31 -24.45 -5.13 0.25
CA GLU A 31 -23.64 -4.14 0.99
C GLU A 31 -22.82 -3.25 0.04
N LYS A 32 -22.29 -3.82 -1.04
CA LYS A 32 -21.54 -3.09 -2.06
C LYS A 32 -22.45 -2.15 -2.88
N ALA A 33 -23.64 -2.59 -3.24
CA ALA A 33 -24.65 -1.78 -3.93
C ALA A 33 -25.15 -0.65 -3.05
N ASP A 34 -25.43 -0.91 -1.76
CA ASP A 34 -25.86 0.11 -0.79
C ASP A 34 -24.76 1.15 -0.55
N SER A 35 -23.50 0.72 -0.37
CA SER A 35 -22.36 1.63 -0.26
C SER A 35 -22.17 2.50 -1.51
N LEU A 36 -22.40 1.94 -2.69
CA LEU A 36 -22.34 2.69 -3.95
C LEU A 36 -23.48 3.69 -4.06
N SER A 37 -24.70 3.30 -3.72
CA SER A 37 -25.86 4.19 -3.76
C SER A 37 -25.70 5.39 -2.83
N ILE A 38 -25.10 5.20 -1.64
CA ILE A 38 -24.77 6.27 -0.70
C ILE A 38 -23.75 7.23 -1.31
N LYS A 39 -22.70 6.72 -1.95
CA LYS A 39 -21.64 7.54 -2.59
C LYS A 39 -22.17 8.33 -3.78
N LEU A 40 -23.00 7.73 -4.62
CA LEU A 40 -23.63 8.41 -5.77
C LEU A 40 -24.68 9.46 -5.34
N ASN A 41 -25.16 9.39 -4.09
CA ASN A 41 -26.03 10.37 -3.47
C ASN A 41 -25.30 11.37 -2.56
N SER A 42 -23.96 11.42 -2.61
CA SER A 42 -23.18 12.34 -1.79
C SER A 42 -23.57 13.82 -2.04
N PRO A 43 -23.52 14.66 -1.00
CA PRO A 43 -23.80 16.10 -1.16
C PRO A 43 -22.94 16.76 -2.23
N GLU A 44 -21.66 16.38 -2.33
CA GLU A 44 -20.71 16.94 -3.30
C GLU A 44 -21.11 16.61 -4.74
N LEU A 45 -21.51 15.37 -5.00
CA LEU A 45 -21.93 14.95 -6.34
C LEU A 45 -23.26 15.61 -6.74
N LYS A 46 -24.19 15.75 -5.80
CA LYS A 46 -25.45 16.48 -6.03
C LYS A 46 -25.19 17.96 -6.33
N ALA A 47 -24.28 18.61 -5.60
CA ALA A 47 -23.90 19.99 -5.84
C ALA A 47 -23.25 20.16 -7.21
N LEU A 48 -22.32 19.30 -7.62
CA LEU A 48 -21.71 19.34 -8.96
C LEU A 48 -22.75 19.12 -10.07
N ASN A 49 -23.67 18.17 -9.87
CA ASN A 49 -24.76 17.95 -10.84
C ASN A 49 -25.67 19.17 -10.99
N ALA A 50 -26.02 19.84 -9.89
CA ALA A 50 -26.82 21.06 -9.92
C ALA A 50 -26.06 22.20 -10.63
N GLN A 51 -24.77 22.37 -10.37
CA GLN A 51 -23.93 23.36 -11.07
C GLN A 51 -23.82 23.05 -12.56
N LEU A 52 -23.69 21.80 -12.96
CA LEU A 52 -23.64 21.39 -14.37
C LEU A 52 -24.98 21.57 -15.10
N LEU A 53 -26.12 21.53 -14.37
CA LEU A 53 -27.41 21.85 -14.95
C LEU A 53 -27.53 23.36 -15.25
N SER A 54 -26.91 24.20 -14.43
CA SER A 54 -26.92 25.69 -14.65
C SER A 54 -25.84 26.15 -15.63
N ASP A 55 -24.69 25.44 -15.68
CA ASP A 55 -23.57 25.74 -16.57
C ASP A 55 -22.99 24.47 -17.21
N PRO A 56 -23.67 23.93 -18.26
CA PRO A 56 -23.26 22.70 -18.92
C PRO A 56 -22.03 22.82 -19.81
N SER A 57 -21.51 24.03 -19.97
CA SER A 57 -20.32 24.34 -20.79
C SER A 57 -19.05 24.49 -19.96
N ASN A 58 -19.11 24.43 -18.66
CA ASN A 58 -17.98 24.63 -17.77
C ASN A 58 -17.09 23.36 -17.66
N PRO A 59 -15.87 23.35 -18.23
CA PRO A 59 -15.01 22.18 -18.22
C PRO A 59 -14.50 21.81 -16.82
N ASP A 60 -14.31 22.80 -15.92
CA ASP A 60 -13.84 22.55 -14.55
C ASP A 60 -14.83 21.73 -13.74
N LEU A 61 -16.12 21.91 -13.94
CA LEU A 61 -17.14 21.14 -13.23
C LEU A 61 -17.11 19.67 -13.65
N TYR A 62 -16.93 19.38 -14.94
CA TYR A 62 -16.73 18.01 -15.42
C TYR A 62 -15.44 17.42 -14.86
N ASN A 63 -14.34 18.19 -14.85
CA ASN A 63 -13.08 17.72 -14.28
C ASN A 63 -13.21 17.38 -12.78
N LYS A 64 -13.83 18.25 -12.00
CA LYS A 64 -14.10 18.00 -10.56
C LYS A 64 -14.97 16.76 -10.36
N ARG A 65 -16.02 16.61 -11.18
CA ARG A 65 -16.90 15.44 -11.08
C ARG A 65 -16.19 14.16 -11.49
N SER A 66 -15.32 14.20 -12.50
CA SER A 66 -14.45 13.09 -12.88
C SER A 66 -13.55 12.64 -11.70
N GLN A 67 -12.91 13.59 -11.01
CA GLN A 67 -12.08 13.29 -9.84
C GLN A 67 -12.89 12.64 -8.70
N LEU A 68 -14.12 13.10 -8.49
CA LEU A 68 -15.02 12.51 -7.50
C LEU A 68 -15.46 11.08 -7.90
N TYR A 69 -15.74 10.86 -9.20
CA TYR A 69 -16.04 9.53 -9.71
C TYR A 69 -14.86 8.54 -9.57
N ILE A 70 -13.60 9.02 -9.68
CA ILE A 70 -12.42 8.17 -9.38
C ILE A 70 -12.46 7.68 -7.94
N GLN A 71 -12.73 8.56 -6.98
CA GLN A 71 -12.83 8.22 -5.55
C GLN A 71 -13.94 7.19 -5.29
N TYR A 72 -15.04 7.28 -6.05
CA TYR A 72 -16.18 6.34 -5.94
C TYR A 72 -16.01 5.09 -6.81
N LYS A 73 -14.87 4.95 -7.52
CA LYS A 73 -14.56 3.86 -8.45
C LYS A 73 -15.57 3.76 -9.61
N GLN A 74 -16.22 4.88 -9.96
CA GLN A 74 -17.09 5.00 -11.13
C GLN A 74 -16.27 5.43 -12.34
N PHE A 75 -15.50 4.51 -12.85
CA PHE A 75 -14.44 4.84 -13.82
C PHE A 75 -14.95 5.20 -15.21
N GLU A 76 -16.07 4.62 -15.66
CA GLU A 76 -16.62 4.93 -16.97
C GLU A 76 -17.19 6.35 -17.00
N GLU A 77 -17.90 6.75 -15.95
CA GLU A 77 -18.39 8.12 -15.74
C GLU A 77 -17.22 9.10 -15.64
N ALA A 78 -16.17 8.72 -14.87
CA ALA A 78 -14.96 9.52 -14.74
C ALA A 78 -14.28 9.76 -16.10
N VAL A 79 -14.12 8.73 -16.93
CA VAL A 79 -13.57 8.85 -18.31
C VAL A 79 -14.46 9.77 -19.17
N GLY A 80 -15.79 9.60 -19.08
CA GLY A 80 -16.75 10.39 -19.81
C GLY A 80 -16.60 11.90 -19.51
N ASP A 81 -16.55 12.23 -18.23
CA ASP A 81 -16.41 13.60 -17.75
C ASP A 81 -15.03 14.19 -18.06
N ALA A 82 -13.93 13.49 -17.82
CA ALA A 82 -12.59 13.96 -18.18
C ALA A 82 -12.48 14.26 -19.68
N LYS A 83 -13.00 13.39 -20.55
CA LYS A 83 -13.05 13.62 -21.99
C LYS A 83 -13.98 14.79 -22.37
N ARG A 84 -15.04 15.01 -21.61
CA ARG A 84 -15.93 16.15 -21.84
C ARG A 84 -15.22 17.47 -21.49
N ALA A 85 -14.51 17.53 -20.35
CA ALA A 85 -13.68 18.67 -19.98
C ALA A 85 -12.66 19.02 -21.08
N ILE A 86 -11.91 18.02 -21.57
CA ILE A 86 -10.93 18.18 -22.66
C ILE A 86 -11.58 18.67 -23.96
N ARG A 87 -12.80 18.22 -24.30
CA ARG A 87 -13.49 18.69 -25.51
C ARG A 87 -13.97 20.13 -25.40
N LEU A 88 -14.36 20.56 -24.19
CA LEU A 88 -14.80 21.91 -23.92
C LEU A 88 -13.62 22.87 -23.91
N ASP A 89 -12.53 22.50 -23.29
CA ASP A 89 -11.28 23.27 -23.29
C ASP A 89 -10.08 22.33 -23.31
N SER A 90 -9.37 22.27 -24.41
CA SER A 90 -8.17 21.45 -24.57
C SER A 90 -6.87 22.19 -24.24
N SER A 91 -6.93 23.43 -23.70
CA SER A 91 -5.74 24.22 -23.34
C SER A 91 -5.25 23.97 -21.90
N VAL A 92 -5.99 23.20 -21.10
CA VAL A 92 -5.73 22.97 -19.67
C VAL A 92 -5.13 21.58 -19.46
N ALA A 93 -3.88 21.52 -18.98
CA ALA A 93 -3.15 20.27 -18.75
C ALA A 93 -3.84 19.36 -17.72
N THR A 94 -4.43 19.93 -16.67
CA THR A 94 -5.06 19.19 -15.57
C THR A 94 -6.17 18.26 -16.04
N TYR A 95 -6.91 18.59 -17.10
CA TYR A 95 -7.96 17.69 -17.61
C TYR A 95 -7.40 16.39 -18.23
N PHE A 96 -6.25 16.52 -18.91
CA PHE A 96 -5.54 15.34 -19.44
C PHE A 96 -4.91 14.53 -18.33
N ILE A 97 -4.37 15.18 -17.29
CA ILE A 97 -3.83 14.52 -16.11
C ILE A 97 -4.94 13.73 -15.41
N THR A 98 -6.11 14.33 -15.20
CA THR A 98 -7.28 13.63 -14.63
C THR A 98 -7.67 12.41 -15.48
N LEU A 99 -7.68 12.51 -16.81
CA LEU A 99 -7.94 11.35 -17.67
C LEU A 99 -6.88 10.24 -17.49
N ALA A 100 -5.62 10.61 -17.33
CA ALA A 100 -4.55 9.65 -17.05
C ALA A 100 -4.75 9.00 -15.67
N ASP A 101 -5.13 9.77 -14.65
CA ASP A 101 -5.42 9.26 -13.30
C ASP A 101 -6.59 8.26 -13.31
N VAL A 102 -7.64 8.50 -14.13
CA VAL A 102 -8.73 7.52 -14.31
C VAL A 102 -8.20 6.21 -14.90
N TYR A 103 -7.40 6.28 -15.96
CA TYR A 103 -6.84 5.08 -16.57
C TYR A 103 -5.88 4.34 -15.64
N PHE A 104 -5.09 5.08 -14.85
CA PHE A 104 -4.23 4.50 -13.83
C PHE A 104 -5.04 3.76 -12.77
N ALA A 105 -6.12 4.37 -12.26
CA ALA A 105 -7.01 3.74 -11.28
C ALA A 105 -7.73 2.49 -11.82
N GLN A 106 -7.89 2.38 -13.14
CA GLN A 106 -8.39 1.17 -13.83
C GLN A 106 -7.30 0.12 -14.09
N ASN A 107 -6.05 0.32 -13.64
CA ASN A 107 -4.88 -0.48 -14.02
C ASN A 107 -4.59 -0.52 -15.54
N LYS A 108 -5.06 0.47 -16.28
CA LYS A 108 -4.85 0.61 -17.72
C LYS A 108 -3.53 1.35 -18.00
N THR A 109 -2.40 0.74 -17.58
CA THR A 109 -1.06 1.35 -17.63
C THR A 109 -0.67 1.88 -19.01
N ARG A 110 -1.02 1.17 -20.07
CA ARG A 110 -0.73 1.59 -21.44
C ARG A 110 -1.45 2.90 -21.80
N GLN A 111 -2.76 2.99 -21.53
CA GLN A 111 -3.53 4.21 -21.79
C GLN A 111 -3.07 5.38 -20.93
N THR A 112 -2.73 5.11 -19.66
CA THR A 112 -2.12 6.10 -18.77
C THR A 112 -0.87 6.69 -19.38
N LYS A 113 0.04 5.84 -19.85
CA LYS A 113 1.30 6.24 -20.48
C LYS A 113 1.05 7.09 -21.73
N GLU A 114 0.21 6.60 -22.65
CA GLU A 114 -0.13 7.31 -23.89
C GLU A 114 -0.71 8.71 -23.62
N VAL A 115 -1.58 8.85 -22.62
CA VAL A 115 -2.16 10.16 -22.26
C VAL A 115 -1.09 11.07 -21.64
N LEU A 116 -0.29 10.58 -20.68
CA LEU A 116 0.73 11.40 -20.03
C LEU A 116 1.84 11.84 -21.00
N GLU A 117 2.31 10.97 -21.90
CA GLU A 117 3.29 11.34 -22.91
C GLU A 117 2.77 12.44 -23.84
N ARG A 118 1.52 12.31 -24.30
CA ARG A 118 0.87 13.35 -25.11
C ARG A 118 0.70 14.66 -24.33
N THR A 119 0.37 14.57 -23.04
CA THR A 119 0.21 15.72 -22.17
C THR A 119 1.54 16.44 -21.99
N ALA A 120 2.63 15.72 -21.73
CA ALA A 120 3.96 16.29 -21.60
C ALA A 120 4.47 16.95 -22.91
N VAL A 121 4.07 16.45 -24.07
CA VAL A 121 4.38 17.08 -25.37
C VAL A 121 3.54 18.33 -25.60
N LYS A 122 2.25 18.28 -25.27
CA LYS A 122 1.32 19.42 -25.49
C LYS A 122 1.56 20.55 -24.48
N PHE A 123 1.95 20.20 -23.26
CA PHE A 123 2.17 21.13 -22.14
C PHE A 123 3.58 20.95 -21.56
N PRO A 124 4.63 21.33 -22.30
CA PRO A 124 6.01 21.06 -21.89
C PRO A 124 6.42 21.79 -20.60
N GLU A 125 5.72 22.87 -20.23
CA GLU A 125 5.96 23.64 -19.01
C GLU A 125 5.11 23.15 -17.81
N SER A 126 4.28 22.11 -17.99
CA SER A 126 3.49 21.54 -16.90
C SER A 126 4.36 20.62 -16.04
N THR A 127 4.88 21.16 -14.93
CA THR A 127 5.64 20.37 -13.94
C THR A 127 4.83 19.19 -13.41
N GLU A 128 3.52 19.37 -13.21
CA GLU A 128 2.61 18.33 -12.75
C GLU A 128 2.52 17.16 -13.75
N ALA A 129 2.34 17.44 -15.04
CA ALA A 129 2.30 16.42 -16.08
C ALA A 129 3.64 15.65 -16.18
N LEU A 130 4.77 16.35 -16.09
CA LEU A 130 6.09 15.75 -16.10
C LEU A 130 6.34 14.88 -14.85
N MET A 131 5.92 15.33 -13.68
CA MET A 131 6.01 14.53 -12.45
C MET A 131 5.18 13.27 -12.53
N LYS A 132 3.92 13.35 -12.94
CA LYS A 132 3.05 12.18 -13.15
C LYS A 132 3.62 11.19 -14.15
N LEU A 133 4.19 11.67 -15.25
CA LEU A 133 4.85 10.82 -16.24
C LEU A 133 6.10 10.15 -15.66
N SER A 134 6.90 10.88 -14.89
CA SER A 134 8.06 10.32 -14.18
C SER A 134 7.66 9.26 -13.16
N GLU A 135 6.59 9.50 -12.36
CA GLU A 135 6.03 8.52 -11.43
C GLU A 135 5.60 7.24 -12.17
N LEU A 136 4.94 7.37 -13.32
CA LEU A 136 4.53 6.21 -14.12
C LEU A 136 5.76 5.44 -14.65
N TYR A 137 6.77 6.14 -15.20
CA TYR A 137 8.00 5.48 -15.65
C TYR A 137 8.71 4.76 -14.50
N PHE A 138 8.71 5.32 -13.30
CA PHE A 138 9.25 4.69 -12.09
C PHE A 138 8.49 3.39 -11.75
N ILE A 139 7.15 3.43 -11.72
CA ILE A 139 6.29 2.27 -11.44
C ILE A 139 6.55 1.12 -12.43
N VAL A 140 6.73 1.44 -13.70
CA VAL A 140 7.04 0.44 -14.74
C VAL A 140 8.54 0.14 -14.87
N LYS A 141 9.35 0.59 -13.89
CA LYS A 141 10.81 0.37 -13.80
C LYS A 141 11.62 0.92 -14.97
N GLN A 142 11.10 1.91 -15.66
CA GLN A 142 11.80 2.65 -16.71
C GLN A 142 12.61 3.81 -16.07
N TYR A 143 13.60 3.49 -15.24
CA TYR A 143 14.29 4.43 -14.36
C TYR A 143 14.99 5.57 -15.13
N GLN A 144 15.59 5.27 -16.28
CA GLN A 144 16.24 6.29 -17.08
C GLN A 144 15.24 7.34 -17.59
N GLN A 145 14.11 6.92 -18.15
CA GLN A 145 13.06 7.82 -18.62
C GLN A 145 12.44 8.61 -17.46
N ALA A 146 12.28 7.97 -16.28
CA ALA A 146 11.82 8.64 -15.08
C ALA A 146 12.76 9.80 -14.69
N ILE A 147 14.06 9.55 -14.62
CA ILE A 147 15.08 10.59 -14.29
C ILE A 147 15.09 11.70 -15.34
N GLU A 148 15.09 11.37 -16.61
CA GLU A 148 15.07 12.39 -17.68
C GLU A 148 13.83 13.27 -17.59
N THR A 149 12.67 12.66 -17.31
CA THR A 149 11.41 13.38 -17.21
C THR A 149 11.33 14.27 -15.97
N ILE A 150 11.75 13.78 -14.80
CA ILE A 150 11.76 14.59 -13.58
C ILE A 150 12.77 15.73 -13.66
N ASN A 151 13.89 15.54 -14.34
CA ASN A 151 14.86 16.60 -14.57
C ASN A 151 14.29 17.72 -15.47
N LYS A 152 13.35 17.41 -16.40
CA LYS A 152 12.63 18.46 -17.15
C LYS A 152 11.75 19.28 -16.21
N ALA A 153 11.02 18.65 -15.29
CA ALA A 153 10.21 19.35 -14.30
C ALA A 153 11.06 20.26 -13.41
N LEU A 154 12.21 19.77 -12.95
CA LEU A 154 13.14 20.54 -12.12
C LEU A 154 13.86 21.68 -12.85
N LYS A 155 13.99 21.63 -14.19
CA LYS A 155 14.46 22.77 -14.98
C LYS A 155 13.43 23.91 -15.04
N ILE A 156 12.15 23.60 -14.95
CA ILE A 156 11.06 24.60 -14.96
C ILE A 156 10.93 25.21 -13.57
N ASN A 157 10.93 24.38 -12.53
CA ASN A 157 10.91 24.81 -11.15
C ASN A 157 11.84 23.93 -10.32
N GLU A 158 12.94 24.51 -9.84
CA GLU A 158 13.93 23.81 -9.02
C GLU A 158 13.51 23.60 -7.56
N ASN A 159 12.45 24.28 -7.10
CA ASN A 159 12.00 24.25 -5.71
C ASN A 159 10.82 23.29 -5.49
N ILE A 160 10.89 22.08 -6.06
CA ILE A 160 9.85 21.05 -5.90
C ILE A 160 10.42 19.90 -5.05
N ALA A 161 10.26 19.97 -3.72
CA ALA A 161 10.74 18.94 -2.77
C ALA A 161 10.29 17.54 -3.18
N ARG A 162 9.02 17.38 -3.59
CA ARG A 162 8.48 16.09 -4.05
C ARG A 162 9.19 15.54 -5.30
N ALA A 163 9.69 16.41 -6.19
CA ALA A 163 10.46 15.96 -7.36
C ALA A 163 11.82 15.39 -6.95
N TYR A 164 12.49 16.03 -6.00
CA TYR A 164 13.74 15.49 -5.44
C TYR A 164 13.53 14.19 -4.67
N TYR A 165 12.45 14.09 -3.90
CA TYR A 165 12.07 12.84 -3.24
C TYR A 165 11.84 11.71 -4.25
N LEU A 166 11.06 11.94 -5.31
CA LEU A 166 10.84 10.96 -6.38
C LEU A 166 12.16 10.57 -7.04
N LYS A 167 13.04 11.54 -7.33
CA LYS A 167 14.36 11.31 -7.89
C LYS A 167 15.23 10.46 -6.97
N GLY A 168 15.20 10.73 -5.67
CA GLY A 168 15.87 9.92 -4.64
C GLY A 168 15.35 8.47 -4.61
N SER A 169 14.03 8.29 -4.66
CA SER A 169 13.40 6.96 -4.72
C SER A 169 13.80 6.18 -5.97
N ILE A 170 13.84 6.83 -7.13
CA ILE A 170 14.29 6.22 -8.39
C ILE A 170 15.75 5.77 -8.30
N TYR A 171 16.64 6.62 -7.78
CA TYR A 171 18.05 6.27 -7.61
C TYR A 171 18.24 5.13 -6.61
N ARG A 172 17.47 5.10 -5.51
CA ARG A 172 17.51 4.01 -4.54
C ARG A 172 17.13 2.67 -5.20
N GLU A 173 16.01 2.62 -5.92
CA GLU A 173 15.56 1.41 -6.60
C GLU A 173 16.48 0.97 -7.76
N SER A 174 17.15 1.92 -8.41
CA SER A 174 18.15 1.63 -9.45
C SER A 174 19.53 1.28 -8.89
N GLY A 175 19.73 1.32 -7.55
CA GLY A 175 20.97 0.94 -6.87
C GLY A 175 22.01 2.06 -6.72
N ASP A 176 21.73 3.29 -7.16
CA ASP A 176 22.64 4.43 -6.98
C ASP A 176 22.37 5.14 -5.63
N THR A 177 22.84 4.52 -4.55
CA THR A 177 22.61 5.02 -3.19
C THR A 177 23.19 6.42 -2.97
N SER A 178 24.28 6.79 -3.63
CA SER A 178 24.90 8.11 -3.45
C SER A 178 24.00 9.21 -4.02
N LYS A 179 23.47 9.03 -5.23
CA LYS A 179 22.53 9.98 -5.81
C LYS A 179 21.16 9.96 -5.11
N ALA A 180 20.76 8.81 -4.55
CA ALA A 180 19.57 8.72 -3.72
C ALA A 180 19.67 9.62 -2.49
N ILE A 181 20.77 9.51 -1.73
CA ILE A 181 21.03 10.37 -0.56
C ILE A 181 21.00 11.84 -0.95
N SER A 182 21.81 12.26 -1.93
CA SER A 182 21.87 13.67 -2.35
C SER A 182 20.50 14.22 -2.77
N SER A 183 19.69 13.42 -3.48
CA SER A 183 18.36 13.85 -3.89
C SER A 183 17.40 13.96 -2.71
N LEU A 184 17.44 13.00 -1.75
CA LEU A 184 16.61 13.04 -0.55
C LEU A 184 17.02 14.18 0.39
N GLU A 185 18.34 14.48 0.52
CA GLU A 185 18.83 15.63 1.28
C GLU A 185 18.30 16.94 0.67
N THR A 186 18.37 17.08 -0.65
CA THR A 186 17.77 18.26 -1.31
C THR A 186 16.24 18.32 -1.06
N ALA A 187 15.54 17.19 -1.03
CA ALA A 187 14.11 17.19 -0.74
C ALA A 187 13.81 17.76 0.66
N VAL A 188 14.56 17.38 1.69
CA VAL A 188 14.36 17.88 3.06
C VAL A 188 14.91 19.30 3.26
N GLU A 189 15.86 19.75 2.46
CA GLU A 189 16.30 21.14 2.41
C GLU A 189 15.22 22.05 1.84
N GLN A 190 14.51 21.61 0.81
CA GLN A 190 13.41 22.34 0.19
C GLN A 190 12.13 22.34 1.07
N ASP A 191 11.87 21.22 1.76
CA ASP A 191 10.74 21.06 2.68
C ASP A 191 11.19 20.32 3.93
N ASN A 192 11.46 21.06 4.99
CA ASN A 192 11.89 20.51 6.29
C ASN A 192 10.80 19.75 7.06
N SER A 193 9.59 19.71 6.53
CA SER A 193 8.49 18.89 7.05
C SER A 193 8.28 17.58 6.28
N PHE A 194 9.13 17.28 5.29
CA PHE A 194 8.96 16.12 4.41
C PHE A 194 9.34 14.81 5.11
N THR A 195 8.39 14.28 5.85
CA THR A 195 8.54 13.09 6.71
C THR A 195 9.13 11.88 5.98
N ASP A 196 8.59 11.54 4.79
CA ASP A 196 9.02 10.35 4.05
C ASP A 196 10.48 10.43 3.58
N ALA A 197 10.94 11.63 3.22
CA ALA A 197 12.34 11.81 2.82
C ALA A 197 13.30 11.64 4.01
N TYR A 198 12.94 12.16 5.19
CA TYR A 198 13.70 11.91 6.40
C TYR A 198 13.74 10.43 6.76
N TYR A 199 12.58 9.75 6.67
CA TYR A 199 12.52 8.31 6.93
C TYR A 199 13.39 7.51 5.99
N ASP A 200 13.32 7.77 4.69
CA ASP A 200 14.14 7.09 3.67
C ASP A 200 15.64 7.32 3.87
N LEU A 201 16.07 8.54 4.22
CA LEU A 201 17.45 8.82 4.62
C LEU A 201 17.84 7.99 5.85
N GLY A 202 16.98 7.96 6.87
CA GLY A 202 17.16 7.14 8.06
C GLY A 202 17.37 5.65 7.71
N ILE A 203 16.55 5.08 6.84
CA ILE A 203 16.69 3.70 6.37
C ILE A 203 18.01 3.46 5.64
N ILE A 204 18.41 4.37 4.75
CA ILE A 204 19.69 4.24 4.02
C ILE A 204 20.90 4.25 4.96
N TYR A 205 20.90 5.15 5.94
CA TYR A 205 22.00 5.23 6.93
C TYR A 205 21.95 4.08 7.94
N ALA A 206 20.75 3.62 8.34
CA ALA A 206 20.56 2.47 9.24
C ALA A 206 21.09 1.16 8.63
N ALA A 207 20.90 0.94 7.33
CA ALA A 207 21.45 -0.23 6.62
C ALA A 207 23.00 -0.32 6.73
N ARG A 208 23.68 0.81 6.95
CA ARG A 208 25.12 0.90 7.17
C ARG A 208 25.49 0.97 8.67
N LYS A 209 24.54 0.80 9.57
CA LYS A 209 24.68 1.02 11.01
C LYS A 209 25.29 2.39 11.35
N ASN A 210 25.03 3.40 10.51
CA ASN A 210 25.53 4.74 10.70
C ASN A 210 24.65 5.50 11.71
N PRO A 211 25.21 6.08 12.78
CA PRO A 211 24.46 6.82 13.79
C PRO A 211 23.63 7.99 13.27
N LEU A 212 23.96 8.61 12.13
CA LEU A 212 23.15 9.65 11.48
C LEU A 212 21.70 9.21 11.22
N ALA A 213 21.46 7.90 11.11
CA ALA A 213 20.10 7.37 10.97
C ALA A 213 19.19 7.81 12.12
N PHE A 214 19.71 7.95 13.36
CA PHE A 214 18.92 8.41 14.50
C PHE A 214 18.43 9.85 14.32
N ASP A 215 19.27 10.73 13.79
CA ASP A 215 18.90 12.12 13.54
C ASP A 215 17.80 12.21 12.48
N TYR A 216 17.92 11.44 11.41
CA TYR A 216 16.91 11.38 10.37
C TYR A 216 15.58 10.80 10.87
N PHE A 217 15.59 9.69 11.64
CA PHE A 217 14.37 9.16 12.24
C PHE A 217 13.75 10.15 13.25
N ASN A 218 14.56 10.84 14.03
CA ASN A 218 14.07 11.89 14.95
C ASN A 218 13.46 13.07 14.18
N ASN A 219 14.02 13.46 13.03
CA ASN A 219 13.46 14.50 12.18
C ASN A 219 12.12 14.04 11.55
N ALA A 220 12.02 12.79 11.09
CA ALA A 220 10.76 12.22 10.63
C ALA A 220 9.68 12.24 11.72
N LEU A 221 10.04 11.88 12.95
CA LEU A 221 9.14 11.91 14.11
C LEU A 221 8.79 13.33 14.57
N ARG A 222 9.67 14.30 14.33
CA ARG A 222 9.40 15.72 14.63
C ARG A 222 8.43 16.30 13.61
N SER A 223 8.56 15.95 12.34
CA SER A 223 7.63 16.39 11.29
C SER A 223 6.28 15.69 11.38
N ASN A 224 6.26 14.42 11.77
CA ASN A 224 5.04 13.65 12.02
C ASN A 224 5.20 12.74 13.24
N GLY A 225 4.70 13.18 14.40
CA GLY A 225 4.80 12.45 15.68
C GLY A 225 4.08 11.10 15.72
N THR A 226 3.22 10.82 14.73
CA THR A 226 2.49 9.54 14.58
C THR A 226 3.08 8.62 13.52
N TYR A 227 4.26 8.93 12.98
CA TYR A 227 4.92 8.11 11.97
C TYR A 227 5.56 6.88 12.61
N MET A 228 4.75 5.84 12.84
CA MET A 228 5.11 4.65 13.63
C MET A 228 6.29 3.89 13.02
N ASP A 229 6.42 3.88 11.69
CA ASP A 229 7.52 3.19 11.01
C ASP A 229 8.89 3.79 11.36
N ALA A 230 8.99 5.11 11.55
CA ALA A 230 10.24 5.74 12.00
C ALA A 230 10.59 5.36 13.44
N SER A 231 9.59 5.30 14.36
CA SER A 231 9.81 4.82 15.73
C SER A 231 10.29 3.37 15.73
N TYR A 232 9.65 2.51 14.94
CA TYR A 232 10.03 1.11 14.82
C TYR A 232 11.43 0.94 14.23
N ALA A 233 11.74 1.63 13.14
CA ALA A 233 13.05 1.57 12.49
C ALA A 233 14.17 2.07 13.42
N LYS A 234 13.91 3.12 14.20
CA LYS A 234 14.82 3.64 15.22
C LYS A 234 15.10 2.60 16.31
N ALA A 235 14.07 1.97 16.87
CA ALA A 235 14.20 0.91 17.86
C ALA A 235 14.97 -0.29 17.30
N LYS A 236 14.66 -0.69 16.05
CA LYS A 236 15.35 -1.78 15.35
C LYS A 236 16.83 -1.48 15.16
N LEU A 237 17.18 -0.27 14.77
CA LEU A 237 18.58 0.15 14.66
C LEU A 237 19.30 0.07 16.01
N MET A 238 18.66 0.51 17.11
CA MET A 238 19.23 0.36 18.48
C MET A 238 19.51 -1.11 18.78
N GLN A 239 18.56 -2.01 18.48
CA GLN A 239 18.73 -3.44 18.65
C GLN A 239 19.90 -3.98 17.80
N ASP A 240 20.01 -3.60 16.54
CA ASP A 240 21.07 -4.05 15.61
C ASP A 240 22.46 -3.51 15.98
N MET A 241 22.51 -2.43 16.76
CA MET A 241 23.73 -1.86 17.35
C MET A 241 24.05 -2.39 18.75
N GLY A 242 23.27 -3.35 19.26
CA GLY A 242 23.46 -3.93 20.59
C GLY A 242 22.96 -3.08 21.77
N LYS A 243 22.25 -1.98 21.50
CA LYS A 243 21.66 -1.09 22.50
C LYS A 243 20.30 -1.63 22.94
N TYR A 244 20.30 -2.81 23.57
CA TYR A 244 19.08 -3.59 23.79
C TYR A 244 18.10 -2.98 24.77
N ASP A 245 18.58 -2.31 25.83
CA ASP A 245 17.71 -1.68 26.82
C ASP A 245 17.02 -0.45 26.26
N GLU A 246 17.76 0.35 25.47
CA GLU A 246 17.20 1.49 24.76
C GLU A 246 16.20 1.02 23.67
N ALA A 247 16.50 -0.08 22.97
CA ALA A 247 15.59 -0.65 21.99
C ALA A 247 14.27 -1.10 22.61
N ILE A 248 14.32 -1.80 23.76
CA ILE A 248 13.13 -2.20 24.51
C ILE A 248 12.31 -0.96 24.89
N THR A 249 12.97 0.08 25.42
CA THR A 249 12.30 1.33 25.82
C THR A 249 11.60 1.99 24.64
N GLU A 250 12.25 2.07 23.49
CA GLU A 250 11.67 2.69 22.28
C GLU A 250 10.52 1.85 21.70
N TYR A 251 10.64 0.50 21.67
CA TYR A 251 9.53 -0.37 21.31
C TYR A 251 8.34 -0.25 22.26
N GLN A 252 8.58 -0.14 23.56
CA GLN A 252 7.51 0.08 24.55
C GLN A 252 6.83 1.44 24.34
N ALA A 253 7.60 2.49 24.07
CA ALA A 253 7.05 3.80 23.73
C ALA A 253 6.19 3.75 22.46
N LEU A 254 6.60 2.99 21.45
CA LEU A 254 5.78 2.72 20.26
C LEU A 254 4.46 2.02 20.62
N LEU A 255 4.51 0.99 21.48
CA LEU A 255 3.33 0.24 21.92
C LEU A 255 2.37 1.07 22.80
N THR A 256 2.82 2.17 23.42
CA THR A 256 1.89 3.10 24.10
C THR A 256 1.04 3.90 23.11
N LYS A 257 1.57 4.14 21.88
CA LYS A 257 0.89 4.86 20.81
C LYS A 257 0.03 3.92 19.96
N ASP A 258 0.55 2.75 19.62
CA ASP A 258 -0.15 1.70 18.88
C ASP A 258 0.07 0.33 19.54
N LYS A 259 -0.92 -0.10 20.32
CA LYS A 259 -0.90 -1.40 21.02
C LYS A 259 -0.92 -2.59 20.06
N ASN A 260 -1.34 -2.38 18.81
CA ASN A 260 -1.47 -3.42 17.79
C ASN A 260 -0.20 -3.61 16.94
N TYR A 261 0.89 -2.89 17.27
CA TYR A 261 2.15 -3.02 16.55
C TYR A 261 2.86 -4.33 16.92
N ASN A 262 2.41 -5.43 16.30
CA ASN A 262 2.81 -6.79 16.67
C ASN A 262 4.32 -7.06 16.53
N GLN A 263 5.00 -6.43 15.55
CA GLN A 263 6.45 -6.56 15.34
C GLN A 263 7.25 -6.02 16.55
N ALA A 264 6.77 -4.98 17.22
CA ALA A 264 7.44 -4.45 18.41
C ALA A 264 7.39 -5.47 19.56
N ASN A 265 6.23 -6.10 19.80
CA ASN A 265 6.12 -7.18 20.79
C ASN A 265 7.07 -8.33 20.46
N TYR A 266 7.10 -8.79 19.19
CA TYR A 266 8.00 -9.85 18.76
C TYR A 266 9.47 -9.50 19.04
N ASN A 267 9.91 -8.31 18.67
CA ASN A 267 11.31 -7.89 18.83
C ASN A 267 11.71 -7.74 20.30
N ILE A 268 10.81 -7.24 21.15
CA ILE A 268 11.05 -7.22 22.61
C ILE A 268 11.20 -8.67 23.13
N GLY A 269 10.30 -9.57 22.72
CA GLY A 269 10.37 -10.98 23.04
C GLY A 269 11.71 -11.61 22.62
N ALA A 270 12.16 -11.32 21.40
CA ALA A 270 13.44 -11.79 20.87
C ALA A 270 14.64 -11.27 21.69
N ILE A 271 14.63 -10.01 22.10
CA ILE A 271 15.70 -9.47 22.98
C ILE A 271 15.71 -10.20 24.32
N TYR A 272 14.54 -10.45 24.94
CA TYR A 272 14.47 -11.19 26.20
C TYR A 272 14.91 -12.64 26.00
N LEU A 273 14.56 -13.30 24.90
CA LEU A 273 14.98 -14.66 24.58
C LEU A 273 16.50 -14.75 24.37
N ASP A 274 17.03 -13.97 23.42
CA ASP A 274 18.37 -14.19 22.88
C ASP A 274 19.47 -13.51 23.72
N VAL A 275 19.16 -12.35 24.30
CA VAL A 275 20.15 -11.51 24.98
C VAL A 275 20.01 -11.60 26.50
N LYS A 276 18.81 -11.32 27.02
CA LYS A 276 18.56 -11.27 28.45
C LYS A 276 18.41 -12.66 29.06
N LYS A 277 18.10 -13.71 28.25
CA LYS A 277 17.78 -15.08 28.70
C LYS A 277 16.65 -15.15 29.72
N ASP A 278 15.76 -14.13 29.69
CA ASP A 278 14.53 -14.08 30.48
C ASP A 278 13.39 -14.72 29.69
N TYR A 279 13.33 -16.03 29.72
CA TYR A 279 12.38 -16.83 28.95
C TYR A 279 10.92 -16.55 29.33
N THR A 280 10.67 -16.17 30.59
CA THR A 280 9.32 -15.85 31.07
C THR A 280 8.80 -14.57 30.39
N LYS A 281 9.62 -13.51 30.37
CA LYS A 281 9.26 -12.29 29.64
C LYS A 281 9.20 -12.50 28.13
N ALA A 282 10.08 -13.33 27.57
CA ALA A 282 10.02 -13.66 26.16
C ALA A 282 8.67 -14.30 25.81
N ILE A 283 8.17 -15.27 26.58
CA ILE A 283 6.85 -15.88 26.41
C ILE A 283 5.74 -14.84 26.49
N GLU A 284 5.77 -13.92 27.45
CA GLU A 284 4.77 -12.86 27.59
C GLU A 284 4.67 -12.02 26.31
N TYR A 285 5.79 -11.55 25.78
CA TYR A 285 5.81 -10.70 24.61
C TYR A 285 5.49 -11.44 23.29
N PHE A 286 5.96 -12.69 23.14
CA PHE A 286 5.56 -13.52 21.99
C PHE A 286 4.06 -13.85 22.03
N THR A 287 3.47 -14.05 23.21
CA THR A 287 2.04 -14.26 23.36
C THR A 287 1.26 -13.05 22.86
N LYS A 288 1.63 -11.82 23.26
CA LYS A 288 1.03 -10.60 22.74
C LYS A 288 1.17 -10.49 21.21
N ALA A 289 2.31 -10.85 20.64
CA ALA A 289 2.52 -10.84 19.20
C ALA A 289 1.59 -11.84 18.47
N ILE A 290 1.41 -13.04 19.04
CA ILE A 290 0.53 -14.09 18.51
C ILE A 290 -0.95 -13.70 18.63
N GLU A 291 -1.36 -13.08 19.73
CA GLU A 291 -2.74 -12.58 19.90
C GLU A 291 -3.12 -11.57 18.82
N LEU A 292 -2.18 -10.74 18.39
CA LEU A 292 -2.36 -9.77 17.31
C LEU A 292 -2.26 -10.37 15.91
N ASN A 293 -1.48 -11.43 15.74
CA ASN A 293 -1.31 -12.15 14.48
C ASN A 293 -1.17 -13.66 14.74
N GLY A 294 -2.29 -14.37 14.73
CA GLY A 294 -2.37 -15.82 14.98
C GLY A 294 -1.79 -16.71 13.87
N GLU A 295 -1.38 -16.14 12.73
CA GLU A 295 -0.79 -16.85 11.61
C GLU A 295 0.70 -16.50 11.41
N TRP A 296 1.45 -16.38 12.52
CA TRP A 296 2.87 -16.03 12.52
C TRP A 296 3.76 -17.17 13.00
N PRO A 297 4.29 -18.03 12.09
CA PRO A 297 5.08 -19.22 12.46
C PRO A 297 6.27 -18.91 13.38
N ALA A 298 7.04 -17.86 13.05
CA ALA A 298 8.23 -17.51 13.82
C ALA A 298 7.91 -17.11 15.28
N ALA A 299 6.75 -16.51 15.53
CA ALA A 299 6.34 -16.16 16.90
C ALA A 299 5.98 -17.39 17.72
N TYR A 300 5.28 -18.37 17.13
CA TYR A 300 5.03 -19.66 17.78
C TYR A 300 6.32 -20.42 18.04
N PHE A 301 7.22 -20.48 17.05
CA PHE A 301 8.51 -21.14 17.25
C PHE A 301 9.29 -20.51 18.40
N ALA A 302 9.42 -19.19 18.43
CA ALA A 302 10.18 -18.46 19.44
C ALA A 302 9.57 -18.64 20.85
N ARG A 303 8.23 -18.65 20.96
CA ARG A 303 7.53 -18.93 22.22
C ARG A 303 7.73 -20.37 22.65
N GLY A 304 7.58 -21.32 21.74
CA GLY A 304 7.84 -22.74 22.00
C GLY A 304 9.28 -23.02 22.45
N TYR A 305 10.24 -22.36 21.81
CA TYR A 305 11.64 -22.43 22.22
C TYR A 305 11.86 -21.85 23.63
N SER A 306 11.17 -20.78 23.97
CA SER A 306 11.23 -20.20 25.32
C SER A 306 10.62 -21.15 26.36
N TYR A 307 9.51 -21.84 26.07
CA TYR A 307 8.94 -22.89 26.93
C TYR A 307 9.90 -24.07 27.09
N ALA A 308 10.54 -24.52 26.01
CA ALA A 308 11.53 -25.58 26.07
C ALA A 308 12.72 -25.25 27.00
N LYS A 309 13.18 -23.97 26.95
CA LYS A 309 14.24 -23.48 27.85
C LYS A 309 13.84 -23.44 29.31
N LEU A 310 12.55 -23.31 29.63
CA LEU A 310 12.00 -23.43 31.00
C LEU A 310 11.68 -24.87 31.40
N GLY A 311 11.82 -25.82 30.50
CA GLY A 311 11.51 -27.26 30.75
C GLY A 311 10.03 -27.61 30.55
N ASP A 312 9.20 -26.66 30.09
CA ASP A 312 7.78 -26.91 29.76
C ASP A 312 7.68 -27.53 28.35
N LYS A 313 7.94 -28.88 28.33
CA LYS A 313 7.94 -29.63 27.07
C LYS A 313 6.57 -29.71 26.40
N GLU A 314 5.49 -29.66 27.18
CA GLU A 314 4.12 -29.75 26.67
C GLU A 314 3.78 -28.49 25.87
N GLN A 315 3.94 -27.29 26.44
CA GLN A 315 3.68 -26.03 25.75
C GLN A 315 4.62 -25.82 24.56
N ALA A 316 5.91 -26.20 24.71
CA ALA A 316 6.88 -26.17 23.63
C ALA A 316 6.42 -27.04 22.43
N SER A 317 5.97 -28.26 22.69
CA SER A 317 5.48 -29.19 21.66
C SER A 317 4.23 -28.61 20.95
N ASN A 318 3.30 -28.03 21.72
CA ASN A 318 2.09 -27.43 21.18
C ASN A 318 2.42 -26.26 20.23
N ASP A 319 3.31 -25.38 20.63
CA ASP A 319 3.72 -24.22 19.83
C ASP A 319 4.50 -24.64 18.57
N TYR A 320 5.42 -25.61 18.66
CA TYR A 320 6.12 -26.13 17.48
C TYR A 320 5.15 -26.78 16.47
N LYS A 321 4.16 -27.55 16.96
CA LYS A 321 3.12 -28.13 16.09
C LYS A 321 2.27 -27.04 15.43
N LYS A 322 1.90 -25.98 16.17
CA LYS A 322 1.16 -24.84 15.59
C LYS A 322 2.01 -24.13 14.56
N CYS A 323 3.30 -23.89 14.83
CA CYS A 323 4.24 -23.34 13.85
C CYS A 323 4.22 -24.14 12.55
N LEU A 324 4.37 -25.48 12.65
CA LEU A 324 4.38 -26.38 11.48
C LEU A 324 3.01 -26.50 10.79
N SER A 325 1.91 -26.26 11.49
CA SER A 325 0.58 -26.22 10.88
C SER A 325 0.38 -25.00 9.98
N ILE A 326 1.11 -23.90 10.24
CA ILE A 326 1.09 -22.66 9.44
C ILE A 326 2.15 -22.72 8.33
N ASP A 327 3.36 -23.17 8.68
CA ASP A 327 4.47 -23.36 7.74
C ASP A 327 5.09 -24.75 7.94
N ALA A 328 4.70 -25.71 7.11
CA ALA A 328 5.18 -27.09 7.18
C ALA A 328 6.70 -27.23 6.91
N ASN A 329 7.33 -26.21 6.33
CA ASN A 329 8.76 -26.22 6.00
C ASN A 329 9.63 -25.55 7.08
N PHE A 330 9.07 -25.16 8.22
CA PHE A 330 9.83 -24.53 9.31
C PHE A 330 10.73 -25.56 10.00
N SER A 331 11.96 -25.70 9.47
CA SER A 331 12.93 -26.75 9.86
C SER A 331 13.28 -26.74 11.35
N GLU A 332 13.43 -25.53 11.93
CA GLU A 332 13.80 -25.34 13.33
C GLU A 332 12.72 -25.86 14.29
N ALA A 333 11.44 -25.73 13.95
CA ALA A 333 10.35 -26.27 14.75
C ALA A 333 10.34 -27.81 14.68
N THR A 334 10.69 -28.41 13.52
CA THR A 334 10.84 -29.86 13.38
C THR A 334 11.99 -30.39 14.25
N ILE A 335 13.12 -29.69 14.27
CA ILE A 335 14.27 -30.02 15.13
C ILE A 335 13.86 -29.91 16.61
N GLY A 336 13.22 -28.78 16.98
CA GLY A 336 12.76 -28.56 18.34
C GLY A 336 11.85 -29.66 18.87
N LEU A 337 10.89 -30.15 18.04
CA LEU A 337 10.04 -31.29 18.42
C LEU A 337 10.83 -32.58 18.68
N ARG A 338 11.89 -32.85 17.92
CA ARG A 338 12.73 -34.03 18.11
C ARG A 338 13.57 -33.96 19.42
N GLU A 339 14.02 -32.75 19.75
CA GLU A 339 14.83 -32.51 20.95
C GLU A 339 14.01 -32.58 22.26
N LEU A 340 12.69 -32.43 22.19
CA LEU A 340 11.80 -32.58 23.36
C LEU A 340 11.58 -34.03 23.78
N ASN A 341 11.73 -34.98 22.86
CA ASN A 341 11.59 -36.42 23.11
C ASN A 341 12.88 -37.01 23.73
#